data_1099aca7ee5ea62ae40b458b66b8c8e5
#
_entry.id   1099aca7ee5ea62ae40b458b66b8c8e5
#
_cell.length_a   1.000
_cell.length_b   1.000
_cell.length_c   1.000
_cell.angle_alpha   90.00
_cell.angle_beta   90.00
_cell.angle_gamma   90.00
#
_symmetry.space_group_name_H-M   'P 1'
#
loop_
_entity.id
_entity.type
_entity.pdbx_description
1 polymer ?
#
loop_
_entity_poly.entity_id
_entity_poly.type
_entity_poly.pdbx_seq_one_letter_code
_entity_poly.pdbx_strand_id
1 'polypeptide(L)'
;MVREQEHRTEGGASAPALTGRVHSFQSLGTLDGPGLRFVVFAQGCPLRCGCCHNPDTWDMAGGREWSAGDILKKALRFREYFGEEGGLTLSGGEPLMQAAFARELFLLCHENGLNTCLDTSGCVLNSDVEALLAVTDRVLLDLKYVTEEKYRAHVGCGLDAPLRFLARLCELGIPTTLRQVTIPGLNDDEESLRELIRIAEAYPCVDKLELLPFRKVCQVKYDDMKLTFPFAHIPSPDPGSMAKLRALIPARLGGEAESGVKERTVHSELSSGKKKTGC
;
A
#
# COMPACT_ATOMS: atom_id res chain seq x y z
N MET A 1 13.28 -51.74 46.92
CA MET A 1 13.86 -51.36 45.66
C MET A 1 12.69 -50.99 44.73
N VAL A 2 12.34 -49.72 44.65
CA VAL A 2 11.31 -49.20 43.77
C VAL A 2 12.08 -48.51 42.63
N ARG A 3 11.90 -48.99 41.40
CA ARG A 3 12.51 -48.37 40.21
C ARG A 3 11.61 -47.21 39.79
N GLU A 4 12.11 -45.99 39.89
CA GLU A 4 11.57 -44.83 39.23
C GLU A 4 11.75 -44.97 37.70
N GLN A 5 10.65 -44.96 36.96
CA GLN A 5 10.64 -44.85 35.52
C GLN A 5 10.66 -43.36 35.17
N GLU A 6 11.78 -42.90 34.67
CA GLU A 6 11.91 -41.57 34.04
C GLU A 6 11.04 -41.52 32.78
N HIS A 7 9.98 -40.73 32.81
CA HIS A 7 9.22 -40.35 31.61
C HIS A 7 10.06 -39.34 30.84
N ARG A 8 10.74 -39.81 29.80
CA ARG A 8 11.27 -38.94 28.74
C ARG A 8 10.06 -38.38 27.99
N THR A 9 9.78 -37.10 28.19
CA THR A 9 8.94 -36.32 27.29
C THR A 9 9.71 -36.13 25.99
N GLU A 10 9.32 -36.86 24.96
CA GLU A 10 9.79 -36.62 23.59
C GLU A 10 9.43 -35.18 23.20
N GLY A 11 10.46 -34.36 22.97
CA GLY A 11 10.31 -33.03 22.46
C GLY A 11 9.66 -33.08 21.06
N GLY A 12 8.39 -32.69 20.97
CA GLY A 12 7.68 -32.55 19.71
C GLY A 12 8.47 -31.62 18.80
N ALA A 13 8.94 -32.12 17.68
CA ALA A 13 9.50 -31.30 16.63
C ALA A 13 8.40 -30.31 16.20
N SER A 14 8.55 -29.02 16.52
CA SER A 14 7.65 -28.01 16.03
C SER A 14 7.70 -28.04 14.50
N ALA A 15 6.55 -28.01 13.86
CA ALA A 15 6.48 -27.87 12.40
C ALA A 15 7.37 -26.68 11.96
N PRO A 16 8.10 -26.81 10.85
CA PRO A 16 8.95 -25.71 10.38
C PRO A 16 8.10 -24.45 10.22
N ALA A 17 8.58 -23.33 10.80
CA ALA A 17 7.90 -22.06 10.70
C ALA A 17 7.71 -21.70 9.23
N LEU A 18 6.51 -21.27 8.86
CA LEU A 18 6.22 -20.83 7.50
C LEU A 18 7.10 -19.61 7.16
N THR A 19 7.78 -19.66 6.03
CA THR A 19 8.63 -18.55 5.53
C THR A 19 8.01 -17.88 4.33
N GLY A 20 8.28 -16.59 4.17
CA GLY A 20 7.93 -15.83 2.99
C GLY A 20 9.15 -15.17 2.35
N ARG A 21 9.08 -14.99 1.06
CA ARG A 21 10.13 -14.28 0.30
C ARG A 21 9.90 -12.78 0.36
N VAL A 22 10.88 -12.06 0.86
CA VAL A 22 10.84 -10.60 1.05
C VAL A 22 11.95 -9.96 0.22
N HIS A 23 11.60 -8.91 -0.49
CA HIS A 23 12.54 -8.08 -1.23
C HIS A 23 13.29 -7.13 -0.29
N SER A 24 12.56 -6.32 0.46
CA SER A 24 13.14 -5.27 1.31
C SER A 24 12.17 -4.80 2.40
N PHE A 25 12.66 -3.89 3.24
CA PHE A 25 11.89 -3.27 4.32
C PHE A 25 12.04 -1.75 4.27
N GLN A 26 11.00 -1.03 4.69
CA GLN A 26 11.04 0.40 4.98
C GLN A 26 10.53 0.65 6.40
N SER A 27 11.33 1.29 7.24
CA SER A 27 11.08 1.37 8.68
C SER A 27 9.96 2.32 9.08
N LEU A 28 9.80 3.44 8.37
CA LEU A 28 8.86 4.53 8.69
C LEU A 28 8.22 5.06 7.40
N GLY A 29 7.39 4.22 6.76
CA GLY A 29 6.59 4.60 5.60
C GLY A 29 5.47 5.55 6.01
N THR A 30 5.23 6.58 5.20
CA THR A 30 4.16 7.58 5.39
C THR A 30 3.11 7.54 4.29
N LEU A 31 3.31 6.71 3.26
CA LEU A 31 2.43 6.61 2.09
C LEU A 31 1.77 5.24 1.95
N ASP A 32 2.07 4.33 2.86
CA ASP A 32 1.69 2.93 2.75
C ASP A 32 0.58 2.56 3.75
N GLY A 33 -0.31 3.48 4.03
CA GLY A 33 -1.44 3.35 4.94
C GLY A 33 -1.48 4.44 6.02
N PRO A 34 -2.46 4.38 6.93
CA PRO A 34 -2.60 5.35 8.02
C PRO A 34 -1.42 5.33 8.99
N GLY A 35 -1.09 6.47 9.57
CA GLY A 35 0.00 6.62 10.52
C GLY A 35 1.39 6.33 9.93
N LEU A 36 2.36 6.01 10.79
CA LEU A 36 3.68 5.54 10.38
C LEU A 36 3.69 4.01 10.28
N ARG A 37 4.24 3.47 9.21
CA ARG A 37 4.18 2.03 8.90
C ARG A 37 5.57 1.42 8.82
N PHE A 38 5.71 0.21 9.36
CA PHE A 38 6.80 -0.68 8.97
C PHE A 38 6.36 -1.43 7.71
N VAL A 39 6.97 -1.11 6.58
CA VAL A 39 6.57 -1.68 5.29
C VAL A 39 7.46 -2.88 4.95
N VAL A 40 6.82 -3.98 4.62
CA VAL A 40 7.45 -5.21 4.13
C VAL A 40 7.15 -5.33 2.65
N PHE A 41 8.16 -5.29 1.80
CA PHE A 41 7.99 -5.50 0.37
C PHE A 41 8.18 -6.97 0.05
N ALA A 42 7.09 -7.67 -0.22
CA ALA A 42 7.09 -9.07 -0.65
C ALA A 42 7.78 -9.22 -2.01
N GLN A 43 8.41 -10.36 -2.20
CA GLN A 43 8.99 -10.77 -3.48
C GLN A 43 7.98 -11.60 -4.27
N GLY A 44 8.00 -11.48 -5.59
CA GLY A 44 7.14 -12.19 -6.51
C GLY A 44 5.89 -11.38 -6.92
N CYS A 45 5.70 -11.18 -8.24
CA CYS A 45 4.52 -10.54 -8.80
C CYS A 45 4.17 -11.17 -10.16
N PRO A 46 2.92 -11.61 -10.37
CA PRO A 46 2.50 -12.19 -11.65
C PRO A 46 2.21 -11.11 -12.71
N LEU A 47 2.03 -9.85 -12.28
CA LEU A 47 1.66 -8.74 -13.16
C LEU A 47 2.88 -8.08 -13.81
N ARG A 48 2.62 -7.38 -14.92
CA ARG A 48 3.64 -6.60 -15.66
C ARG A 48 3.11 -5.20 -15.94
N CYS A 49 2.73 -4.50 -14.85
CA CYS A 49 2.20 -3.15 -14.95
C CYS A 49 3.19 -2.21 -15.64
N GLY A 50 2.75 -1.47 -16.66
CA GLY A 50 3.61 -0.54 -17.39
C GLY A 50 4.21 0.58 -16.54
N CYS A 51 3.56 0.93 -15.41
CA CYS A 51 4.04 1.93 -14.44
C CYS A 51 4.71 1.31 -13.20
N CYS A 52 5.14 0.04 -13.25
CA CYS A 52 5.68 -0.64 -12.07
C CYS A 52 6.89 0.08 -11.49
N HIS A 53 6.84 0.39 -10.19
CA HIS A 53 7.96 1.01 -9.48
C HIS A 53 8.95 -0.01 -8.90
N ASN A 54 8.57 -1.29 -8.84
CA ASN A 54 9.36 -2.35 -8.23
C ASN A 54 9.54 -3.54 -9.19
N PRO A 55 10.11 -3.37 -10.40
CA PRO A 55 10.33 -4.47 -11.34
C PRO A 55 11.27 -5.55 -10.76
N ASP A 56 12.13 -5.16 -9.84
CA ASP A 56 13.03 -6.01 -9.07
C ASP A 56 12.29 -7.01 -8.14
N THR A 57 11.00 -6.80 -7.91
CA THR A 57 10.14 -7.76 -7.18
C THR A 57 9.42 -8.78 -8.07
N TRP A 58 9.59 -8.77 -9.38
CA TRP A 58 8.83 -9.66 -10.28
C TRP A 58 9.20 -11.13 -10.16
N ASP A 59 10.49 -11.41 -9.93
CA ASP A 59 10.98 -12.79 -9.85
C ASP A 59 10.38 -13.51 -8.63
N MET A 60 9.62 -14.59 -8.89
CA MET A 60 8.99 -15.39 -7.83
C MET A 60 10.02 -16.11 -6.95
N ALA A 61 11.21 -16.39 -7.44
CA ALA A 61 12.29 -17.08 -6.73
C ALA A 61 13.30 -16.11 -6.09
N GLY A 62 13.19 -14.80 -6.38
CA GLY A 62 14.09 -13.77 -5.85
C GLY A 62 13.90 -13.48 -4.37
N GLY A 63 14.52 -12.40 -3.90
CA GLY A 63 14.44 -11.95 -2.50
C GLY A 63 15.10 -12.90 -1.51
N ARG A 64 14.77 -12.73 -0.24
CA ARG A 64 15.25 -13.57 0.86
C ARG A 64 14.10 -14.17 1.63
N GLU A 65 14.30 -15.38 2.13
CA GLU A 65 13.33 -16.01 3.02
C GLU A 65 13.40 -15.41 4.42
N TRP A 66 12.23 -15.15 4.99
CA TRP A 66 12.05 -14.63 6.35
C TRP A 66 10.91 -15.36 7.03
N SER A 67 11.08 -15.68 8.30
CA SER A 67 9.96 -16.11 9.14
C SER A 67 9.10 -14.90 9.53
N ALA A 68 7.79 -15.11 9.73
CA ALA A 68 6.88 -14.07 10.20
C ALA A 68 7.36 -13.49 11.56
N GLY A 69 7.87 -14.34 12.45
CA GLY A 69 8.41 -13.92 13.75
C GLY A 69 9.63 -13.01 13.65
N ASP A 70 10.54 -13.24 12.70
CA ASP A 70 11.71 -12.37 12.53
C ASP A 70 11.36 -11.02 11.90
N ILE A 71 10.35 -10.98 11.05
CA ILE A 71 9.80 -9.72 10.53
C ILE A 71 9.14 -8.94 11.66
N LEU A 72 8.29 -9.59 12.47
CA LEU A 72 7.67 -8.96 13.62
C LEU A 72 8.71 -8.36 14.57
N LYS A 73 9.78 -9.09 14.93
CA LYS A 73 10.87 -8.57 15.76
C LYS A 73 11.49 -7.29 15.18
N LYS A 74 11.61 -7.20 13.85
CA LYS A 74 12.10 -5.97 13.20
C LYS A 74 11.08 -4.84 13.33
N ALA A 75 9.81 -5.08 13.09
CA ALA A 75 8.75 -4.08 13.17
C ALA A 75 8.61 -3.53 14.59
N LEU A 76 8.67 -4.37 15.61
CA LEU A 76 8.55 -3.98 17.02
C LEU A 76 9.62 -3.00 17.50
N ARG A 77 10.77 -2.91 16.83
CA ARG A 77 11.81 -1.89 17.13
C ARG A 77 11.32 -0.46 16.86
N PHE A 78 10.28 -0.31 16.06
CA PHE A 78 9.70 0.98 15.65
C PHE A 78 8.34 1.25 16.30
N ARG A 79 7.89 0.40 17.23
CA ARG A 79 6.57 0.45 17.85
C ARG A 79 6.22 1.82 18.41
N GLU A 80 7.17 2.49 19.06
CA GLU A 80 6.99 3.82 19.68
C GLU A 80 6.62 4.91 18.66
N TYR A 81 6.92 4.69 17.37
CA TYR A 81 6.64 5.65 16.30
C TYR A 81 5.28 5.42 15.63
N PHE A 82 4.63 4.29 15.83
CA PHE A 82 3.39 3.94 15.11
C PHE A 82 2.18 4.74 15.60
N GLY A 83 2.17 5.16 16.86
CA GLY A 83 0.98 5.78 17.46
C GLY A 83 -0.23 4.83 17.42
N GLU A 84 -1.42 5.39 17.36
CA GLU A 84 -2.69 4.63 17.38
C GLU A 84 -3.05 4.04 16.00
N GLU A 85 -2.71 4.73 14.91
CA GLU A 85 -3.11 4.35 13.54
C GLU A 85 -2.03 3.55 12.78
N GLY A 86 -0.78 3.69 13.19
CA GLY A 86 0.35 3.04 12.52
C GLY A 86 0.44 1.55 12.79
N GLY A 87 1.41 0.88 12.14
CA GLY A 87 1.59 -0.56 12.30
C GLY A 87 2.43 -1.17 11.18
N LEU A 88 2.06 -2.35 10.72
CA LEU A 88 2.75 -3.05 9.64
C LEU A 88 1.94 -3.00 8.35
N THR A 89 2.61 -2.72 7.23
CA THR A 89 2.05 -2.86 5.88
C THR A 89 2.81 -3.94 5.12
N LEU A 90 2.08 -4.86 4.52
CA LEU A 90 2.63 -5.80 3.55
C LEU A 90 2.29 -5.33 2.13
N SER A 91 3.33 -5.01 1.36
CA SER A 91 3.31 -4.47 0.01
C SER A 91 4.35 -5.20 -0.87
N GLY A 92 4.89 -4.57 -1.93
CA GLY A 92 6.05 -5.05 -2.67
C GLY A 92 5.78 -5.46 -4.10
N GLY A 93 5.92 -6.78 -4.39
CA GLY A 93 5.42 -7.39 -5.61
C GLY A 93 3.90 -7.52 -5.57
N GLU A 94 3.42 -8.74 -5.36
CA GLU A 94 1.99 -8.98 -5.06
C GLU A 94 1.90 -9.89 -3.82
N PRO A 95 1.53 -9.32 -2.66
CA PRO A 95 1.46 -10.08 -1.40
C PRO A 95 0.52 -11.29 -1.43
N LEU A 96 -0.55 -11.22 -2.25
CA LEU A 96 -1.53 -12.31 -2.38
C LEU A 96 -0.91 -13.61 -2.92
N MET A 97 0.26 -13.53 -3.56
CA MET A 97 1.01 -14.72 -4.00
C MET A 97 1.59 -15.52 -2.82
N GLN A 98 1.65 -14.92 -1.65
CA GLN A 98 2.15 -15.52 -0.42
C GLN A 98 1.12 -15.39 0.73
N ALA A 99 -0.16 -15.53 0.42
CA ALA A 99 -1.27 -15.22 1.34
C ALA A 99 -1.21 -16.01 2.66
N ALA A 100 -0.82 -17.27 2.63
CA ALA A 100 -0.68 -18.09 3.84
C ALA A 100 0.40 -17.52 4.79
N PHE A 101 1.55 -17.10 4.25
CA PHE A 101 2.60 -16.44 5.02
C PHE A 101 2.17 -15.05 5.51
N ALA A 102 1.51 -14.27 4.66
CA ALA A 102 0.97 -12.96 5.01
C ALA A 102 -0.02 -13.07 6.19
N ARG A 103 -0.88 -14.09 6.17
CA ARG A 103 -1.81 -14.38 7.27
C ARG A 103 -1.09 -14.66 8.58
N GLU A 104 -0.05 -15.49 8.58
CA GLU A 104 0.74 -15.77 9.80
C GLU A 104 1.37 -14.50 10.35
N LEU A 105 1.95 -13.68 9.47
CA LEU A 105 2.53 -12.39 9.86
C LEU A 105 1.49 -11.46 10.48
N PHE A 106 0.29 -11.35 9.92
CA PHE A 106 -0.78 -10.50 10.42
C PHE A 106 -1.34 -10.99 11.75
N LEU A 107 -1.49 -12.30 11.93
CA LEU A 107 -1.86 -12.88 13.23
C LEU A 107 -0.85 -12.50 14.33
N LEU A 108 0.45 -12.65 14.05
CA LEU A 108 1.49 -12.25 14.99
C LEU A 108 1.51 -10.74 15.26
N CYS A 109 1.18 -9.92 14.27
CA CYS A 109 1.00 -8.47 14.47
C CYS A 109 -0.14 -8.20 15.45
N HIS A 110 -1.30 -8.80 15.27
CA HIS A 110 -2.46 -8.66 16.17
C HIS A 110 -2.16 -9.12 17.60
N GLU A 111 -1.52 -10.27 17.77
CA GLU A 111 -1.09 -10.77 19.09
C GLU A 111 -0.17 -9.78 19.82
N ASN A 112 0.52 -8.93 19.08
CA ASN A 112 1.42 -7.89 19.60
C ASN A 112 0.83 -6.48 19.54
N GLY A 113 -0.47 -6.34 19.25
CA GLY A 113 -1.18 -5.05 19.22
C GLY A 113 -0.73 -4.12 18.11
N LEU A 114 -0.30 -4.66 16.97
CA LEU A 114 0.02 -3.91 15.76
C LEU A 114 -1.13 -4.01 14.75
N ASN A 115 -1.53 -2.86 14.23
CA ASN A 115 -2.48 -2.76 13.12
C ASN A 115 -1.83 -3.26 11.81
N THR A 116 -2.63 -3.92 10.97
CA THR A 116 -2.19 -4.52 9.70
C THR A 116 -2.79 -3.81 8.50
N CYS A 117 -1.99 -3.62 7.45
CA CYS A 117 -2.43 -3.06 6.19
C CYS A 117 -1.91 -3.93 5.03
N LEU A 118 -2.79 -4.29 4.11
CA LEU A 118 -2.46 -5.05 2.90
C LEU A 118 -2.50 -4.12 1.70
N ASP A 119 -1.37 -3.96 1.02
CA ASP A 119 -1.23 -3.18 -0.20
C ASP A 119 -1.14 -4.13 -1.40
N THR A 120 -2.16 -4.16 -2.24
CA THR A 120 -2.35 -5.18 -3.27
C THR A 120 -3.05 -4.65 -4.53
N SER A 121 -2.82 -5.33 -5.64
CA SER A 121 -3.59 -5.13 -6.87
C SER A 121 -4.95 -5.84 -6.87
N GLY A 122 -5.21 -6.74 -5.93
CA GLY A 122 -6.43 -7.54 -5.89
C GLY A 122 -6.57 -8.57 -7.03
N CYS A 123 -5.47 -8.96 -7.67
CA CYS A 123 -5.51 -9.83 -8.86
C CYS A 123 -5.79 -11.31 -8.55
N VAL A 124 -5.75 -11.72 -7.29
CA VAL A 124 -5.95 -13.10 -6.83
C VAL A 124 -7.00 -13.14 -5.72
N LEU A 125 -7.93 -14.09 -5.82
CA LEU A 125 -8.90 -14.40 -4.76
C LEU A 125 -9.07 -15.92 -4.70
N ASN A 126 -8.58 -16.54 -3.64
CA ASN A 126 -8.64 -17.97 -3.35
C ASN A 126 -8.80 -18.20 -1.84
N SER A 127 -8.85 -19.46 -1.40
CA SER A 127 -9.05 -19.82 0.01
C SER A 127 -7.97 -19.22 0.95
N ASP A 128 -6.72 -19.17 0.54
CA ASP A 128 -5.64 -18.62 1.37
C ASP A 128 -5.76 -17.10 1.49
N VAL A 129 -6.17 -16.43 0.41
CA VAL A 129 -6.46 -14.99 0.40
C VAL A 129 -7.68 -14.69 1.29
N GLU A 130 -8.74 -15.47 1.22
CA GLU A 130 -9.90 -15.35 2.13
C GLU A 130 -9.47 -15.45 3.60
N ALA A 131 -8.60 -16.40 3.93
CA ALA A 131 -8.07 -16.55 5.27
C ALA A 131 -7.17 -15.38 5.71
N LEU A 132 -6.43 -14.78 4.78
CA LEU A 132 -5.65 -13.56 5.03
C LEU A 132 -6.57 -12.36 5.30
N LEU A 133 -7.61 -12.18 4.47
CA LEU A 133 -8.55 -11.06 4.62
C LEU A 133 -9.26 -11.09 5.97
N ALA A 134 -9.53 -12.27 6.53
CA ALA A 134 -10.14 -12.42 7.86
C ALA A 134 -9.28 -11.84 9.01
N VAL A 135 -7.99 -11.56 8.76
CA VAL A 135 -7.03 -10.99 9.74
C VAL A 135 -6.37 -9.73 9.20
N THR A 136 -7.06 -9.00 8.32
CA THR A 136 -6.56 -7.76 7.71
C THR A 136 -7.41 -6.59 8.20
N ASP A 137 -6.78 -5.57 8.82
CA ASP A 137 -7.52 -4.41 9.35
C ASP A 137 -7.85 -3.38 8.27
N ARG A 138 -7.02 -3.25 7.25
CA ARG A 138 -7.21 -2.30 6.14
C ARG A 138 -6.57 -2.80 4.85
N VAL A 139 -7.16 -2.41 3.73
CA VAL A 139 -6.57 -2.67 2.41
C VAL A 139 -6.30 -1.36 1.67
N LEU A 140 -5.14 -1.28 1.04
CA LEU A 140 -4.82 -0.33 -0.02
C LEU A 140 -4.98 -1.10 -1.33
N LEU A 141 -6.05 -0.83 -2.06
CA LEU A 141 -6.34 -1.52 -3.32
C LEU A 141 -5.96 -0.63 -4.50
N ASP A 142 -4.99 -1.09 -5.27
CA ASP A 142 -4.55 -0.40 -6.47
C ASP A 142 -5.43 -0.73 -7.68
N LEU A 143 -6.41 0.12 -8.00
CA LEU A 143 -7.19 0.02 -9.23
C LEU A 143 -6.47 0.81 -10.33
N LYS A 144 -5.70 0.12 -11.17
CA LYS A 144 -4.74 0.75 -12.10
C LYS A 144 -5.44 1.54 -13.23
N TYR A 145 -6.55 1.02 -13.77
CA TYR A 145 -7.38 1.66 -14.80
C TYR A 145 -8.86 1.34 -14.56
N VAL A 146 -9.75 2.05 -15.24
CA VAL A 146 -11.21 1.86 -15.10
C VAL A 146 -11.85 1.17 -16.31
N THR A 147 -11.06 0.76 -17.32
CA THR A 147 -11.54 0.05 -18.49
C THR A 147 -10.80 -1.28 -18.67
N GLU A 148 -11.52 -2.29 -19.14
CA GLU A 148 -10.97 -3.62 -19.43
C GLU A 148 -9.83 -3.59 -20.44
N GLU A 149 -9.97 -2.74 -21.49
CA GLU A 149 -8.96 -2.58 -22.52
C GLU A 149 -7.62 -2.12 -21.95
N LYS A 150 -7.63 -1.01 -21.17
CA LYS A 150 -6.41 -0.45 -20.54
C LYS A 150 -5.83 -1.40 -19.50
N TYR A 151 -6.69 -2.12 -18.78
CA TYR A 151 -6.24 -3.10 -17.80
C TYR A 151 -5.46 -4.24 -18.46
N ARG A 152 -6.00 -4.84 -19.53
CA ARG A 152 -5.30 -5.87 -20.28
C ARG A 152 -4.03 -5.37 -20.95
N ALA A 153 -4.08 -4.18 -21.55
CA ALA A 153 -2.93 -3.61 -22.25
C ALA A 153 -1.75 -3.25 -21.33
N HIS A 154 -2.03 -2.80 -20.09
CA HIS A 154 -1.02 -2.16 -19.25
C HIS A 154 -0.78 -2.85 -17.89
N VAL A 155 -1.57 -3.85 -17.52
CA VAL A 155 -1.42 -4.56 -16.22
C VAL A 155 -1.11 -6.02 -16.40
N GLY A 156 -1.73 -6.65 -17.40
CA GLY A 156 -1.56 -8.09 -17.71
C GLY A 156 -2.62 -8.98 -17.05
N CYS A 157 -3.72 -8.39 -16.55
CA CYS A 157 -4.92 -9.13 -16.10
C CYS A 157 -6.18 -8.39 -16.54
N GLY A 158 -7.37 -8.96 -16.30
CA GLY A 158 -8.65 -8.29 -16.54
C GLY A 158 -9.06 -7.39 -15.38
N LEU A 159 -9.89 -6.38 -15.66
CA LEU A 159 -10.48 -5.47 -14.66
C LEU A 159 -11.42 -6.20 -13.69
N ASP A 160 -12.02 -7.31 -14.12
CA ASP A 160 -12.93 -8.12 -13.32
C ASP A 160 -12.27 -8.67 -12.04
N ALA A 161 -10.97 -8.96 -12.05
CA ALA A 161 -10.27 -9.51 -10.90
C ALA A 161 -10.23 -8.55 -9.70
N PRO A 162 -9.69 -7.30 -9.81
CA PRO A 162 -9.72 -6.36 -8.71
C PRO A 162 -11.13 -5.90 -8.32
N LEU A 163 -12.10 -5.88 -9.24
CA LEU A 163 -13.49 -5.55 -8.89
C LEU A 163 -14.15 -6.67 -8.06
N ARG A 164 -13.93 -7.94 -8.37
CA ARG A 164 -14.37 -9.05 -7.52
C ARG A 164 -13.70 -9.00 -6.14
N PHE A 165 -12.41 -8.68 -6.11
CA PHE A 165 -11.68 -8.52 -4.85
C PHE A 165 -12.27 -7.38 -4.01
N LEU A 166 -12.56 -6.22 -4.62
CA LEU A 166 -13.20 -5.07 -3.97
C LEU A 166 -14.60 -5.42 -3.45
N ALA A 167 -15.40 -6.13 -4.23
CA ALA A 167 -16.71 -6.62 -3.78
C ALA A 167 -16.57 -7.51 -2.52
N ARG A 168 -15.56 -8.38 -2.51
CA ARG A 168 -15.30 -9.24 -1.35
C ARG A 168 -14.85 -8.46 -0.12
N LEU A 169 -14.00 -7.43 -0.27
CA LEU A 169 -13.64 -6.53 0.83
C LEU A 169 -14.87 -5.86 1.43
N CYS A 170 -15.81 -5.47 0.58
CA CYS A 170 -17.05 -4.82 1.01
C CYS A 170 -17.97 -5.78 1.78
N GLU A 171 -18.10 -7.03 1.33
CA GLU A 171 -18.84 -8.08 2.04
C GLU A 171 -18.26 -8.35 3.43
N LEU A 172 -16.93 -8.31 3.56
CA LEU A 172 -16.22 -8.49 4.83
C LEU A 172 -16.18 -7.23 5.70
N GLY A 173 -16.61 -6.07 5.17
CA GLY A 173 -16.58 -4.79 5.87
C GLY A 173 -15.16 -4.26 6.13
N ILE A 174 -14.18 -4.64 5.31
CA ILE A 174 -12.79 -4.21 5.50
C ILE A 174 -12.61 -2.80 4.94
N PRO A 175 -12.21 -1.80 5.77
CA PRO A 175 -11.94 -0.45 5.32
C PRO A 175 -10.90 -0.43 4.20
N THR A 176 -11.21 0.23 3.10
CA THR A 176 -10.41 0.18 1.88
C THR A 176 -10.09 1.57 1.37
N THR A 177 -8.81 1.85 1.17
CA THR A 177 -8.35 3.00 0.37
C THR A 177 -8.18 2.54 -1.07
N LEU A 178 -8.98 3.08 -1.99
CA LEU A 178 -8.80 2.83 -3.41
C LEU A 178 -7.73 3.77 -3.96
N ARG A 179 -6.69 3.23 -4.64
CA ARG A 179 -5.59 4.02 -5.16
C ARG A 179 -5.46 3.89 -6.67
N GLN A 180 -5.09 4.98 -7.32
CA GLN A 180 -4.75 4.96 -8.74
C GLN A 180 -3.55 5.84 -9.03
N VAL A 181 -2.57 5.28 -9.78
CA VAL A 181 -1.50 6.10 -10.35
C VAL A 181 -2.06 6.86 -11.54
N THR A 182 -2.01 8.19 -11.48
CA THR A 182 -2.44 9.08 -12.57
C THR A 182 -1.31 9.24 -13.58
N ILE A 183 -1.54 8.78 -14.80
CA ILE A 183 -0.53 8.68 -15.86
C ILE A 183 -0.98 9.55 -17.04
N PRO A 184 -0.20 10.60 -17.43
CA PRO A 184 -0.55 11.48 -18.53
C PRO A 184 -0.86 10.75 -19.84
N GLY A 185 -2.00 11.09 -20.44
CA GLY A 185 -2.49 10.51 -21.69
C GLY A 185 -3.10 9.11 -21.56
N LEU A 186 -3.14 8.53 -20.34
CA LEU A 186 -3.76 7.23 -20.12
C LEU A 186 -5.00 7.28 -19.22
N ASN A 187 -4.94 8.00 -18.11
CA ASN A 187 -6.03 8.07 -17.13
C ASN A 187 -6.06 9.40 -16.35
N ASP A 188 -5.45 10.46 -16.90
CA ASP A 188 -5.37 11.79 -16.31
C ASP A 188 -6.50 12.75 -16.77
N ASP A 189 -7.54 12.19 -17.37
CA ASP A 189 -8.75 12.92 -17.82
C ASP A 189 -9.88 12.81 -16.78
N GLU A 190 -10.82 13.78 -16.83
CA GLU A 190 -11.96 13.82 -15.92
C GLU A 190 -12.92 12.65 -16.09
N GLU A 191 -13.05 12.08 -17.28
CA GLU A 191 -13.97 10.96 -17.55
C GLU A 191 -13.46 9.72 -16.83
N SER A 192 -12.17 9.41 -16.95
CA SER A 192 -11.51 8.32 -16.22
C SER A 192 -11.66 8.50 -14.70
N LEU A 193 -11.51 9.73 -14.19
CA LEU A 193 -11.68 10.00 -12.77
C LEU A 193 -13.14 9.87 -12.32
N ARG A 194 -14.12 10.36 -13.09
CA ARG A 194 -15.55 10.18 -12.75
C ARG A 194 -15.94 8.71 -12.67
N GLU A 195 -15.43 7.89 -13.59
CA GLU A 195 -15.67 6.45 -13.54
C GLU A 195 -15.01 5.81 -12.31
N LEU A 196 -13.79 6.21 -11.95
CA LEU A 196 -13.12 5.76 -10.73
C LEU A 196 -13.91 6.14 -9.47
N ILE A 197 -14.43 7.38 -9.41
CA ILE A 197 -15.30 7.85 -8.32
C ILE A 197 -16.58 7.01 -8.28
N ARG A 198 -17.23 6.76 -9.44
CA ARG A 198 -18.43 5.93 -9.52
C ARG A 198 -18.18 4.52 -8.97
N ILE A 199 -17.04 3.92 -9.30
CA ILE A 199 -16.64 2.63 -8.74
C ILE A 199 -16.47 2.75 -7.23
N ALA A 200 -15.71 3.73 -6.73
CA ALA A 200 -15.50 3.93 -5.30
C ALA A 200 -16.82 4.14 -4.54
N GLU A 201 -17.78 4.83 -5.15
CA GLU A 201 -19.09 5.10 -4.56
C GLU A 201 -20.03 3.90 -4.53
N ALA A 202 -19.85 2.95 -5.43
CA ALA A 202 -20.62 1.72 -5.46
C ALA A 202 -20.26 0.74 -4.33
N TYR A 203 -19.09 0.94 -3.68
CA TYR A 203 -18.58 0.05 -2.64
C TYR A 203 -18.42 0.79 -1.30
N PRO A 204 -19.34 0.61 -0.34
CA PRO A 204 -19.34 1.31 0.96
C PRO A 204 -18.08 1.10 1.81
N CYS A 205 -17.33 0.03 1.60
CA CYS A 205 -16.06 -0.21 2.28
C CYS A 205 -14.93 0.74 1.84
N VAL A 206 -15.10 1.43 0.71
CA VAL A 206 -14.15 2.44 0.24
C VAL A 206 -14.39 3.73 1.00
N ASP A 207 -13.51 4.03 1.93
CA ASP A 207 -13.53 5.25 2.75
C ASP A 207 -12.60 6.35 2.22
N LYS A 208 -11.67 6.00 1.32
CA LYS A 208 -10.71 6.95 0.74
C LYS A 208 -10.37 6.62 -0.72
N LEU A 209 -10.21 7.67 -1.54
CA LEU A 209 -9.69 7.60 -2.89
C LEU A 209 -8.40 8.41 -2.98
N GLU A 210 -7.30 7.79 -3.41
CA GLU A 210 -6.00 8.44 -3.56
C GLU A 210 -5.53 8.44 -5.01
N LEU A 211 -5.27 9.64 -5.56
CA LEU A 211 -4.58 9.81 -6.84
C LEU A 211 -3.08 10.01 -6.60
N LEU A 212 -2.29 9.05 -7.05
CA LEU A 212 -0.84 9.06 -6.95
C LEU A 212 -0.23 9.59 -8.26
N PRO A 213 0.58 10.66 -8.24
CA PRO A 213 1.18 11.15 -9.47
C PRO A 213 2.19 10.14 -10.02
N PHE A 214 2.11 9.82 -11.30
CA PHE A 214 3.11 9.02 -11.99
C PHE A 214 4.50 9.64 -11.87
N ARG A 215 5.48 8.85 -11.48
CA ARG A 215 6.88 9.26 -11.36
C ARG A 215 7.80 8.20 -11.94
N LYS A 216 8.95 8.62 -12.47
CA LYS A 216 9.95 7.72 -13.08
C LYS A 216 11.10 7.37 -12.13
N VAL A 217 10.87 7.39 -10.82
CA VAL A 217 11.90 7.05 -9.82
C VAL A 217 12.41 5.61 -9.95
N CYS A 218 11.65 4.75 -10.61
CA CYS A 218 12.01 3.36 -10.89
C CYS A 218 12.95 3.19 -12.10
N GLN A 219 13.21 4.23 -12.89
CA GLN A 219 14.03 4.11 -14.11
C GLN A 219 15.37 3.44 -13.84
N VAL A 220 16.05 3.82 -12.76
CA VAL A 220 17.34 3.22 -12.36
C VAL A 220 17.25 1.71 -12.18
N LYS A 221 16.14 1.19 -11.62
CA LYS A 221 15.94 -0.26 -11.44
C LYS A 221 15.79 -0.98 -12.78
N TYR A 222 15.06 -0.38 -13.73
CA TYR A 222 14.95 -0.94 -15.09
C TYR A 222 16.32 -0.96 -15.81
N ASP A 223 17.09 0.12 -15.68
CA ASP A 223 18.44 0.22 -16.27
C ASP A 223 19.38 -0.84 -15.67
N ASP A 224 19.40 -1.00 -14.35
CA ASP A 224 20.19 -2.03 -13.65
C ASP A 224 19.81 -3.45 -14.06
N MET A 225 18.52 -3.69 -14.27
CA MET A 225 17.98 -4.97 -14.74
C MET A 225 18.13 -5.17 -16.25
N LYS A 226 18.61 -4.17 -16.99
CA LYS A 226 18.69 -4.15 -18.47
C LYS A 226 17.33 -4.39 -19.13
N LEU A 227 16.28 -3.84 -18.55
CA LEU A 227 14.91 -3.87 -19.05
C LEU A 227 14.51 -2.51 -19.61
N THR A 228 13.65 -2.52 -20.62
CA THR A 228 13.03 -1.28 -21.09
C THR A 228 11.90 -0.89 -20.18
N PHE A 229 11.92 0.33 -19.63
CA PHE A 229 10.79 0.87 -18.90
C PHE A 229 9.68 1.25 -19.87
N PRO A 230 8.48 0.61 -19.83
CA PRO A 230 7.46 0.83 -20.87
C PRO A 230 6.99 2.29 -20.97
N PHE A 231 6.95 3.00 -19.84
CA PHE A 231 6.47 4.39 -19.74
C PHE A 231 7.59 5.43 -19.61
N ALA A 232 8.82 5.08 -20.01
CA ALA A 232 9.97 6.01 -19.99
C ALA A 232 9.69 7.33 -20.75
N HIS A 233 8.90 7.26 -21.83
CA HIS A 233 8.54 8.41 -22.69
C HIS A 233 7.45 9.30 -22.08
N ILE A 234 6.65 8.81 -21.11
CA ILE A 234 5.56 9.58 -20.50
C ILE A 234 6.12 10.56 -19.48
N PRO A 235 5.77 11.86 -19.51
CA PRO A 235 6.21 12.83 -18.51
C PRO A 235 5.51 12.57 -17.16
N SER A 236 6.05 13.15 -16.08
CA SER A 236 5.28 13.24 -14.83
C SER A 236 4.11 14.20 -15.02
N PRO A 237 2.95 13.94 -14.37
CA PRO A 237 1.80 14.82 -14.49
C PRO A 237 2.10 16.21 -13.92
N ASP A 238 1.50 17.23 -14.51
CA ASP A 238 1.58 18.60 -14.02
C ASP A 238 0.91 18.73 -12.65
N PRO A 239 1.56 19.41 -11.65
CA PRO A 239 0.98 19.57 -10.33
C PRO A 239 -0.38 20.27 -10.32
N GLY A 240 -0.59 21.27 -11.20
CA GLY A 240 -1.87 21.97 -11.32
C GLY A 240 -2.99 21.07 -11.87
N SER A 241 -2.67 20.21 -12.84
CA SER A 241 -3.60 19.20 -13.35
C SER A 241 -3.96 18.19 -12.26
N MET A 242 -2.99 17.72 -11.48
CA MET A 242 -3.25 16.83 -10.35
C MET A 242 -4.13 17.48 -9.28
N ALA A 243 -3.90 18.76 -8.97
CA ALA A 243 -4.74 19.50 -8.01
C ALA A 243 -6.19 19.62 -8.50
N LYS A 244 -6.41 19.91 -9.79
CA LYS A 244 -7.74 19.96 -10.38
C LYS A 244 -8.46 18.62 -10.28
N LEU A 245 -7.79 17.51 -10.60
CA LEU A 245 -8.39 16.18 -10.47
C LEU A 245 -8.74 15.86 -9.02
N ARG A 246 -7.85 16.14 -8.08
CA ARG A 246 -8.10 15.89 -6.65
C ARG A 246 -9.28 16.69 -6.11
N ALA A 247 -9.48 17.92 -6.59
CA ALA A 247 -10.62 18.75 -6.20
C ALA A 247 -11.99 18.19 -6.65
N LEU A 248 -12.02 17.25 -7.59
CA LEU A 248 -13.24 16.57 -8.03
C LEU A 248 -13.60 15.37 -7.13
N ILE A 249 -12.69 14.92 -6.25
CA ILE A 249 -12.95 13.80 -5.34
C ILE A 249 -13.96 14.24 -4.27
N PRO A 250 -15.06 13.50 -4.06
CA PRO A 250 -16.04 13.82 -3.02
C PRO A 250 -15.42 13.81 -1.60
N ALA A 251 -15.87 14.70 -0.72
CA ALA A 251 -15.37 14.82 0.65
C ALA A 251 -15.44 13.49 1.42
N ARG A 252 -16.48 12.66 1.21
CA ARG A 252 -16.61 11.35 1.85
C ARG A 252 -15.49 10.36 1.45
N LEU A 253 -14.83 10.59 0.31
CA LEU A 253 -13.70 9.81 -0.19
C LEU A 253 -12.34 10.49 0.11
N GLY A 254 -12.32 11.44 1.04
CA GLY A 254 -11.11 12.15 1.44
C GLY A 254 -10.74 13.31 0.50
N GLY A 255 -11.65 13.76 -0.37
CA GLY A 255 -11.52 15.02 -1.12
C GLY A 255 -11.43 16.19 -0.14
N GLU A 256 -10.66 17.22 -0.49
CA GLU A 256 -10.65 18.46 0.29
C GLU A 256 -12.05 19.07 0.23
N ALA A 257 -12.71 19.23 1.39
CA ALA A 257 -13.89 20.10 1.47
C ALA A 257 -13.43 21.49 0.98
N GLU A 258 -14.25 22.16 0.12
CA GLU A 258 -13.98 23.53 -0.26
C GLU A 258 -13.78 24.37 1.02
N SER A 259 -12.53 24.45 1.47
CA SER A 259 -12.15 25.38 2.52
C SER A 259 -12.22 26.74 1.88
N GLY A 260 -13.29 27.46 2.15
CA GLY A 260 -13.37 28.88 1.85
C GLY A 260 -12.09 29.52 2.37
N VAL A 261 -11.23 29.91 1.42
CA VAL A 261 -9.98 30.61 1.71
C VAL A 261 -10.35 31.91 2.36
N LYS A 262 -10.35 31.94 3.71
CA LYS A 262 -10.18 33.19 4.42
C LYS A 262 -8.70 33.55 4.32
N GLU A 263 -8.36 34.35 3.33
CA GLU A 263 -7.09 35.09 3.28
C GLU A 263 -6.90 35.75 4.65
N ARG A 264 -6.01 35.21 5.46
CA ARG A 264 -5.47 35.92 6.61
C ARG A 264 -4.47 36.93 6.04
N THR A 265 -4.96 38.16 5.83
CA THR A 265 -4.12 39.32 5.60
C THR A 265 -3.23 39.50 6.84
N VAL A 266 -1.97 39.10 6.73
CA VAL A 266 -0.95 39.41 7.74
C VAL A 266 -0.59 40.87 7.56
N HIS A 267 -1.17 41.76 8.37
CA HIS A 267 -0.70 43.12 8.50
C HIS A 267 0.68 43.07 9.19
N SER A 268 1.73 43.31 8.39
CA SER A 268 3.05 43.59 8.91
C SER A 268 3.10 45.02 9.44
N GLU A 269 2.87 45.22 10.75
CA GLU A 269 3.23 46.44 11.41
C GLU A 269 4.75 46.45 11.69
N LEU A 270 5.50 47.05 10.81
CA LEU A 270 6.86 47.48 11.04
C LEU A 270 6.82 48.74 11.90
N SER A 271 6.91 48.59 13.23
CA SER A 271 7.16 49.73 14.12
C SER A 271 8.63 50.11 14.03
N SER A 272 8.86 51.32 13.50
CA SER A 272 10.14 52.02 13.47
C SER A 272 10.59 52.37 14.90
N GLY A 273 11.53 51.60 15.46
CA GLY A 273 12.24 51.92 16.69
C GLY A 273 13.37 52.91 16.41
N LYS A 274 13.17 54.17 16.76
CA LYS A 274 14.23 55.24 16.78
C LYS A 274 15.34 54.88 17.76
N LYS A 275 16.57 54.83 17.25
CA LYS A 275 17.79 54.96 18.09
C LYS A 275 17.80 56.28 18.83
N LYS A 276 17.95 56.29 20.16
CA LYS A 276 18.48 57.38 20.94
C LYS A 276 19.85 56.98 21.43
N THR A 277 20.86 57.71 20.94
CA THR A 277 22.20 57.81 21.49
C THR A 277 22.13 58.76 22.70
N GLY A 278 22.88 58.44 23.74
CA GLY A 278 23.14 59.40 24.81
C GLY A 278 23.87 58.76 26.00
N CYS A 279 25.16 59.13 26.11
CA CYS A 279 26.14 59.06 27.23
C CYS A 279 26.44 57.66 27.79
#